data_d0b881cb6c42316a46b2444944f07b74
#
_entry.id   d0b881cb6c42316a46b2444944f07b74
#
_cell.length_a   1.000
_cell.length_b   1.000
_cell.length_c   1.000
_cell.angle_alpha   90.00
_cell.angle_beta   90.00
_cell.angle_gamma   90.00
#
_symmetry.space_group_name_H-M   'P 1'
#
loop_
_entity.id
_entity.type
_entity.pdbx_description
1 polymer ?
#
loop_
_entity_poly.entity_id
_entity_poly.type
_entity_poly.pdbx_seq_one_letter_code
_entity_poly.pdbx_strand_id
1 'polypeptide(L)'
;MKKLTFASVGLIAMAAALRTATAADADVYGPPPVIYPPVTVVIFSWTGFYFGGHVGGGWGSKNETGTPYGFFNGILADTITPAPTSVDVSGWLGGGQIGGNYQIGSFVFGAEADVSGANLTGSSSCASTSLLNGALPPANCKVKVEGVGTVAARLGVAFDRVLLYGKGGGAWASDKYSLTSPNATLLPTFNGSETKWGWMVGAGVEYAVYDNWSAKIEYNYMNLRTSNLQFTDATGTFLLNTSIQQQLHVVKAGINYRWGWAPVGVRY
;
A
#
# COMPACT_ATOMS: atom_id res chain seq x y z
N MET A 1 42.52 27.93 27.81
CA MET A 1 43.19 29.20 27.53
C MET A 1 43.74 29.15 26.11
N LYS A 2 43.10 29.75 25.15
CA LYS A 2 43.71 30.13 23.84
C LYS A 2 42.86 31.31 23.32
N LYS A 3 43.55 32.39 23.06
CA LYS A 3 43.06 33.74 22.82
C LYS A 3 42.52 33.89 21.38
N LEU A 4 41.37 34.53 21.21
CA LEU A 4 40.89 35.10 19.95
C LEU A 4 41.66 36.39 19.65
N THR A 5 42.24 36.52 18.49
CA THR A 5 42.77 37.77 17.95
C THR A 5 41.81 38.30 16.88
N PHE A 6 41.31 39.53 17.16
CA PHE A 6 40.56 40.32 16.20
C PHE A 6 41.51 41.04 15.26
N ALA A 7 41.32 40.91 13.95
CA ALA A 7 42.00 41.71 12.92
C ALA A 7 41.07 42.82 12.46
N SER A 8 41.48 44.07 12.73
CA SER A 8 40.85 45.31 12.28
C SER A 8 41.23 45.59 10.82
N VAL A 9 40.24 45.77 9.94
CA VAL A 9 40.39 46.23 8.56
C VAL A 9 40.18 47.72 8.47
N GLY A 10 41.20 48.41 8.02
CA GLY A 10 41.25 49.88 7.91
C GLY A 10 40.43 50.40 6.73
N LEU A 11 39.79 51.49 6.96
CA LEU A 11 39.06 52.32 5.99
C LEU A 11 40.07 53.17 5.19
N ILE A 12 40.17 52.98 3.88
CA ILE A 12 40.89 53.90 2.98
C ILE A 12 39.83 54.78 2.30
N ALA A 13 39.81 56.04 2.69
CA ALA A 13 39.06 57.08 1.99
C ALA A 13 39.86 57.56 0.77
N MET A 14 39.33 57.38 -0.42
CA MET A 14 39.90 57.87 -1.66
C MET A 14 39.02 59.03 -2.20
N ALA A 15 39.51 60.27 -2.10
CA ALA A 15 38.92 61.44 -2.66
C ALA A 15 39.04 61.41 -4.18
N ALA A 16 37.88 61.33 -4.88
CA ALA A 16 37.85 61.41 -6.34
C ALA A 16 37.55 62.84 -6.77
N ALA A 17 38.44 63.38 -7.56
CA ALA A 17 38.35 64.70 -8.20
C ALA A 17 37.19 64.74 -9.20
N LEU A 18 36.30 65.69 -9.06
CA LEU A 18 35.24 66.03 -10.04
C LEU A 18 35.93 66.56 -11.32
N ARG A 19 35.85 65.79 -12.39
CA ARG A 19 36.04 66.30 -13.74
C ARG A 19 34.64 66.44 -14.36
N THR A 20 34.22 67.64 -14.69
CA THR A 20 33.08 67.91 -15.53
C THR A 20 33.41 67.49 -16.96
N ALA A 21 32.95 66.32 -17.37
CA ALA A 21 32.94 65.93 -18.74
C ALA A 21 31.63 66.46 -19.37
N THR A 22 31.72 67.37 -20.30
CA THR A 22 30.61 67.69 -21.18
C THR A 22 30.39 66.48 -22.07
N ALA A 23 29.29 65.79 -21.83
CA ALA A 23 28.85 64.71 -22.65
C ALA A 23 28.30 65.30 -23.96
N ALA A 24 29.01 65.09 -25.08
CA ALA A 24 28.45 65.24 -26.42
C ALA A 24 27.27 64.20 -26.49
N ASP A 25 26.12 64.73 -26.81
CA ASP A 25 24.88 63.99 -27.08
C ASP A 25 25.11 63.14 -28.34
N ALA A 26 25.65 61.95 -28.16
CA ALA A 26 25.65 60.95 -29.22
C ALA A 26 24.38 60.15 -29.07
N ASP A 27 23.41 60.41 -29.96
CA ASP A 27 22.24 59.54 -30.14
C ASP A 27 22.68 58.11 -30.43
N VAL A 28 22.94 57.35 -29.36
CA VAL A 28 23.14 55.91 -29.48
C VAL A 28 21.77 55.27 -29.65
N TYR A 29 21.30 55.29 -30.90
CA TYR A 29 20.22 54.38 -31.29
C TYR A 29 20.76 52.94 -31.19
N GLY A 30 20.88 52.45 -29.98
CA GLY A 30 21.06 51.03 -29.75
C GLY A 30 19.81 50.27 -30.21
N PRO A 31 19.96 49.07 -30.77
CA PRO A 31 18.80 48.28 -31.10
C PRO A 31 17.92 48.14 -29.87
N PRO A 32 16.58 48.22 -29.99
CA PRO A 32 15.70 48.13 -28.84
C PRO A 32 16.00 46.86 -28.05
N PRO A 33 15.92 46.89 -26.69
CA PRO A 33 16.17 45.74 -25.89
C PRO A 33 15.25 44.59 -26.33
N VAL A 34 15.82 43.46 -26.72
CA VAL A 34 15.09 42.27 -27.08
C VAL A 34 14.46 41.74 -25.77
N ILE A 35 13.19 42.05 -25.57
CA ILE A 35 12.41 41.51 -24.46
C ILE A 35 12.14 40.05 -24.79
N TYR A 36 12.96 39.15 -24.26
CA TYR A 36 12.65 37.74 -24.31
C TYR A 36 11.40 37.48 -23.47
N PRO A 37 10.35 36.84 -24.02
CA PRO A 37 9.22 36.46 -23.19
C PRO A 37 9.73 35.53 -22.07
N PRO A 38 9.17 35.68 -20.87
CA PRO A 38 9.58 34.79 -19.76
C PRO A 38 9.38 33.33 -20.17
N VAL A 39 10.44 32.53 -20.02
CA VAL A 39 10.38 31.09 -20.29
C VAL A 39 9.46 30.49 -19.23
N THR A 40 8.25 30.13 -19.63
CA THR A 40 7.30 29.42 -18.76
C THR A 40 7.81 27.99 -18.59
N VAL A 41 8.51 27.71 -17.50
CA VAL A 41 8.85 26.35 -17.12
C VAL A 41 7.58 25.69 -16.60
N VAL A 42 7.00 24.81 -17.39
CA VAL A 42 5.86 23.99 -16.98
C VAL A 42 6.38 22.92 -16.03
N ILE A 43 6.24 23.16 -14.73
CA ILE A 43 6.56 22.16 -13.71
C ILE A 43 5.40 21.18 -13.65
N PHE A 44 5.73 19.88 -13.74
CA PHE A 44 4.74 18.82 -13.59
C PHE A 44 4.13 18.82 -12.18
N SER A 45 2.79 18.79 -12.08
CA SER A 45 2.08 18.76 -10.79
C SER A 45 1.38 17.43 -10.59
N TRP A 46 1.53 16.89 -9.40
CA TRP A 46 0.84 15.67 -8.94
C TRP A 46 -0.54 15.96 -8.36
N THR A 47 -0.96 17.23 -8.25
CA THR A 47 -2.28 17.61 -7.75
C THR A 47 -3.38 17.15 -8.70
N GLY A 48 -4.42 16.55 -8.15
CA GLY A 48 -5.61 16.12 -8.89
C GLY A 48 -6.14 14.78 -8.43
N PHE A 49 -7.29 14.41 -8.98
CA PHE A 49 -7.88 13.09 -8.79
C PHE A 49 -7.34 12.12 -9.84
N TYR A 50 -7.30 10.86 -9.50
CA TYR A 50 -6.92 9.80 -10.43
C TYR A 50 -7.74 8.54 -10.19
N PHE A 51 -7.85 7.74 -11.24
CA PHE A 51 -8.33 6.37 -11.17
C PHE A 51 -7.44 5.50 -12.04
N GLY A 52 -7.39 4.22 -11.73
CA GLY A 52 -6.50 3.33 -12.45
C GLY A 52 -6.79 1.87 -12.23
N GLY A 53 -5.99 1.04 -12.88
CA GLY A 53 -5.99 -0.39 -12.73
C GLY A 53 -4.62 -0.90 -12.30
N HIS A 54 -4.60 -2.06 -11.65
CA HIS A 54 -3.38 -2.71 -11.24
C HIS A 54 -3.48 -4.23 -11.34
N VAL A 55 -2.34 -4.85 -11.49
CA VAL A 55 -2.13 -6.29 -11.35
C VAL A 55 -0.96 -6.53 -10.42
N GLY A 56 -0.91 -7.69 -9.80
CA GLY A 56 0.18 -7.97 -8.88
C GLY A 56 0.24 -9.42 -8.42
N GLY A 57 1.21 -9.67 -7.55
CA GLY A 57 1.38 -10.91 -6.82
C GLY A 57 1.34 -10.67 -5.33
N GLY A 58 0.83 -11.64 -4.60
CA GLY A 58 0.80 -11.61 -3.14
C GLY A 58 1.27 -12.93 -2.56
N TRP A 59 1.84 -12.84 -1.36
CA TRP A 59 2.20 -14.00 -0.53
C TRP A 59 1.97 -13.64 0.93
N GLY A 60 1.75 -14.65 1.75
CA GLY A 60 1.54 -14.42 3.17
C GLY A 60 1.44 -15.71 3.94
N SER A 61 1.40 -15.58 5.26
CA SER A 61 1.24 -16.69 6.19
C SER A 61 -0.01 -16.48 7.04
N LYS A 62 -0.70 -17.57 7.30
CA LYS A 62 -1.82 -17.65 8.25
C LYS A 62 -1.38 -18.54 9.40
N ASN A 63 -1.29 -17.92 10.57
CA ASN A 63 -0.95 -18.65 11.79
C ASN A 63 -2.23 -18.89 12.60
N GLU A 64 -2.54 -20.15 12.84
CA GLU A 64 -3.61 -20.50 13.75
C GLU A 64 -3.09 -20.39 15.18
N THR A 65 -3.73 -19.54 15.97
CA THR A 65 -3.45 -19.34 17.38
C THR A 65 -4.70 -19.67 18.17
N GLY A 66 -4.67 -20.73 18.95
CA GLY A 66 -5.77 -21.14 19.80
C GLY A 66 -6.01 -22.64 19.77
N THR A 67 -6.65 -23.17 20.81
CA THR A 67 -7.20 -24.51 20.82
C THR A 67 -8.59 -24.47 20.24
N PRO A 68 -8.85 -25.04 19.05
CA PRO A 68 -10.21 -25.09 18.53
C PRO A 68 -11.05 -26.02 19.45
N TYR A 69 -12.24 -25.54 19.79
CA TYR A 69 -13.21 -26.29 20.56
C TYR A 69 -14.29 -26.80 19.58
N GLY A 70 -14.51 -28.11 19.59
CA GLY A 70 -15.62 -28.71 18.84
C GLY A 70 -16.81 -28.94 19.76
N PHE A 71 -18.00 -28.53 19.36
CA PHE A 71 -19.25 -28.85 20.04
C PHE A 71 -20.08 -29.77 19.14
N PHE A 72 -20.55 -30.84 19.68
CA PHE A 72 -21.53 -31.73 19.07
C PHE A 72 -22.83 -31.66 19.87
N ASN A 73 -23.93 -31.24 19.27
CA ASN A 73 -25.22 -31.02 19.94
C ASN A 73 -25.12 -30.10 21.18
N GLY A 74 -24.26 -29.08 21.16
CA GLY A 74 -24.08 -28.16 22.28
C GLY A 74 -23.23 -28.72 23.43
N ILE A 75 -22.75 -29.96 23.33
CA ILE A 75 -21.85 -30.57 24.32
C ILE A 75 -20.42 -30.49 23.80
N LEU A 76 -19.47 -30.08 24.65
CA LEU A 76 -18.04 -30.08 24.33
C LEU A 76 -17.61 -31.50 23.94
N ALA A 77 -17.49 -31.73 22.63
CA ALA A 77 -17.27 -33.09 22.12
C ALA A 77 -15.77 -33.47 22.17
N ASP A 78 -14.89 -32.49 21.95
CA ASP A 78 -13.45 -32.73 21.97
C ASP A 78 -12.65 -31.42 21.96
N THR A 79 -11.48 -31.41 22.59
CA THR A 79 -10.44 -30.43 22.31
C THR A 79 -9.62 -30.96 21.15
N ILE A 80 -9.97 -30.55 19.92
CA ILE A 80 -9.11 -30.83 18.80
C ILE A 80 -7.88 -29.97 19.00
N THR A 81 -6.75 -30.55 19.31
CA THR A 81 -5.46 -29.86 19.27
C THR A 81 -4.95 -29.97 17.84
N PRO A 82 -5.14 -28.93 17.00
CA PRO A 82 -4.41 -28.87 15.75
C PRO A 82 -2.94 -28.67 16.12
N ALA A 83 -2.07 -29.37 15.46
CA ALA A 83 -0.69 -28.93 15.40
C ALA A 83 -0.71 -27.49 14.89
N PRO A 84 0.08 -26.55 15.45
CA PRO A 84 0.15 -25.17 14.97
C PRO A 84 0.53 -25.22 13.50
N THR A 85 -0.44 -25.04 12.64
CA THR A 85 -0.25 -25.16 11.20
C THR A 85 -0.21 -23.75 10.64
N SER A 86 0.97 -23.30 10.25
CA SER A 86 1.10 -22.15 9.40
C SER A 86 0.76 -22.58 7.96
N VAL A 87 -0.17 -21.90 7.34
CA VAL A 87 -0.50 -22.11 5.93
C VAL A 87 0.02 -20.93 5.14
N ASP A 88 0.97 -21.20 4.26
CA ASP A 88 1.47 -20.20 3.33
C ASP A 88 0.53 -20.09 2.14
N VAL A 89 0.15 -18.87 1.80
CA VAL A 89 -0.69 -18.55 0.65
C VAL A 89 0.10 -17.72 -0.34
N SER A 90 -0.05 -17.99 -1.63
CA SER A 90 0.54 -17.20 -2.69
C SER A 90 -0.31 -17.22 -3.95
N GLY A 91 -0.16 -16.21 -4.80
CA GLY A 91 -0.88 -16.12 -6.05
C GLY A 91 -0.89 -14.72 -6.64
N TRP A 92 -1.81 -14.50 -7.57
CA TRP A 92 -1.98 -13.23 -8.27
C TRP A 92 -3.24 -12.48 -7.80
N LEU A 93 -3.26 -11.18 -8.08
CA LEU A 93 -4.40 -10.30 -7.84
C LEU A 93 -4.47 -9.23 -8.94
N GLY A 94 -5.65 -8.68 -9.13
CA GLY A 94 -5.86 -7.57 -10.05
C GLY A 94 -7.10 -6.79 -9.68
N GLY A 95 -7.08 -5.49 -9.95
CA GLY A 95 -8.16 -4.64 -9.52
C GLY A 95 -8.04 -3.20 -9.98
N GLY A 96 -8.75 -2.32 -9.28
CA GLY A 96 -8.79 -0.91 -9.53
C GLY A 96 -8.47 -0.08 -8.31
N GLN A 97 -8.04 1.15 -8.55
CA GLN A 97 -7.81 2.16 -7.53
C GLN A 97 -8.38 3.51 -7.94
N ILE A 98 -8.70 4.30 -6.93
CA ILE A 98 -9.13 5.69 -7.04
C ILE A 98 -8.44 6.48 -5.94
N GLY A 99 -8.03 7.70 -6.25
CA GLY A 99 -7.38 8.55 -5.26
C GLY A 99 -7.32 10.00 -5.67
N GLY A 100 -6.73 10.80 -4.78
CA GLY A 100 -6.46 12.19 -5.03
C GLY A 100 -5.18 12.61 -4.32
N ASN A 101 -4.42 13.48 -4.97
CA ASN A 101 -3.18 14.06 -4.45
C ASN A 101 -3.27 15.58 -4.41
N TYR A 102 -2.59 16.17 -3.44
CA TYR A 102 -2.36 17.60 -3.34
C TYR A 102 -0.86 17.85 -3.12
N GLN A 103 -0.26 18.64 -4.00
CA GLN A 103 1.18 18.92 -3.99
C GLN A 103 1.46 20.33 -3.46
N ILE A 104 2.39 20.42 -2.51
CA ILE A 104 2.93 21.69 -1.98
C ILE A 104 4.46 21.65 -2.13
N GLY A 105 4.98 22.40 -3.07
CA GLY A 105 6.40 22.32 -3.41
C GLY A 105 6.77 20.91 -3.90
N SER A 106 7.72 20.25 -3.24
CA SER A 106 8.10 18.87 -3.54
C SER A 106 7.28 17.83 -2.77
N PHE A 107 6.47 18.24 -1.79
CA PHE A 107 5.70 17.30 -0.99
C PHE A 107 4.33 17.03 -1.59
N VAL A 108 3.92 15.76 -1.57
CA VAL A 108 2.63 15.29 -2.07
C VAL A 108 1.89 14.60 -0.92
N PHE A 109 0.68 15.07 -0.67
CA PHE A 109 -0.27 14.50 0.29
C PHE A 109 -1.44 13.93 -0.48
N GLY A 110 -1.93 12.78 -0.10
CA GLY A 110 -3.05 12.17 -0.81
C GLY A 110 -3.78 11.12 0.00
N ALA A 111 -4.85 10.62 -0.62
CA ALA A 111 -5.57 9.45 -0.17
C ALA A 111 -5.86 8.55 -1.36
N GLU A 112 -5.82 7.24 -1.13
CA GLU A 112 -6.08 6.22 -2.15
C GLU A 112 -6.96 5.13 -1.55
N ALA A 113 -7.94 4.68 -2.32
CA ALA A 113 -8.69 3.46 -2.05
C ALA A 113 -8.48 2.49 -3.21
N ASP A 114 -8.27 1.23 -2.91
CA ASP A 114 -8.15 0.18 -3.91
C ASP A 114 -8.93 -1.08 -3.53
N VAL A 115 -9.37 -1.81 -4.56
CA VAL A 115 -10.00 -3.10 -4.44
C VAL A 115 -9.45 -4.05 -5.50
N SER A 116 -9.13 -5.27 -5.10
CA SER A 116 -8.58 -6.30 -5.96
C SER A 116 -9.34 -7.61 -5.79
N GLY A 117 -9.70 -8.24 -6.91
CA GLY A 117 -9.98 -9.67 -6.92
C GLY A 117 -8.65 -10.44 -6.81
N ALA A 118 -8.61 -11.43 -5.96
CA ALA A 118 -7.40 -12.19 -5.66
C ALA A 118 -7.62 -13.70 -5.87
N ASN A 119 -6.54 -14.40 -6.21
CA ASN A 119 -6.49 -15.84 -6.25
C ASN A 119 -5.23 -16.31 -5.54
N LEU A 120 -5.14 -15.97 -4.22
CA LEU A 120 -4.05 -16.43 -3.38
C LEU A 120 -4.49 -17.73 -2.72
N THR A 121 -3.80 -18.81 -3.01
CA THR A 121 -4.18 -20.14 -2.53
C THR A 121 -3.06 -20.75 -1.69
N GLY A 122 -3.47 -21.49 -0.68
CA GLY A 122 -2.58 -22.29 0.15
C GLY A 122 -3.25 -23.60 0.55
N SER A 123 -2.46 -24.62 0.74
CA SER A 123 -2.93 -25.90 1.24
C SER A 123 -1.94 -26.49 2.24
N SER A 124 -2.46 -27.09 3.30
CA SER A 124 -1.68 -27.79 4.30
C SER A 124 -2.42 -29.04 4.74
N SER A 125 -1.65 -30.03 5.17
CA SER A 125 -2.24 -31.20 5.82
C SER A 125 -2.58 -30.83 7.26
N CYS A 126 -3.86 -30.92 7.61
CA CYS A 126 -4.34 -30.71 8.97
C CYS A 126 -4.48 -32.09 9.65
N ALA A 127 -3.65 -32.31 10.66
CA ALA A 127 -3.81 -33.48 11.52
C ALA A 127 -4.81 -33.15 12.63
N SER A 128 -5.86 -33.94 12.82
CA SER A 128 -6.69 -33.86 14.00
C SER A 128 -6.49 -35.11 14.83
N THR A 129 -6.29 -34.92 16.13
CA THR A 129 -6.28 -35.98 17.11
C THR A 129 -7.57 -35.91 17.91
N SER A 130 -8.41 -36.93 17.82
CA SER A 130 -9.54 -37.09 18.72
C SER A 130 -9.09 -37.75 20.01
N LEU A 131 -9.47 -37.17 21.14
CA LEU A 131 -9.16 -37.75 22.47
C LEU A 131 -9.95 -39.02 22.71
N LEU A 132 -11.07 -39.24 22.03
CA LEU A 132 -11.98 -40.37 22.26
C LEU A 132 -11.65 -41.59 21.41
N ASN A 133 -11.10 -41.44 20.21
CA ASN A 133 -10.94 -42.52 19.21
C ASN A 133 -9.57 -42.62 18.55
N GLY A 134 -8.55 -41.94 19.07
CA GLY A 134 -7.21 -41.99 18.49
C GLY A 134 -7.05 -41.06 17.28
N ALA A 135 -5.97 -41.23 16.50
CA ALA A 135 -5.66 -40.37 15.37
C ALA A 135 -6.72 -40.46 14.26
N LEU A 136 -7.35 -39.33 13.94
CA LEU A 136 -8.18 -39.22 12.76
C LEU A 136 -7.32 -39.19 11.50
N PRO A 137 -7.83 -39.64 10.34
CA PRO A 137 -7.08 -39.57 9.11
C PRO A 137 -6.75 -38.12 8.78
N PRO A 138 -5.57 -37.81 8.19
CA PRO A 138 -5.17 -36.45 7.82
C PRO A 138 -6.19 -35.83 6.87
N ALA A 139 -6.66 -34.64 7.24
CA ALA A 139 -7.53 -33.83 6.40
C ALA A 139 -6.70 -32.83 5.60
N ASN A 140 -7.19 -32.41 4.46
CA ASN A 140 -6.61 -31.34 3.65
C ASN A 140 -7.32 -30.02 3.95
N CYS A 141 -6.57 -29.06 4.48
CA CYS A 141 -7.02 -27.69 4.67
C CYS A 141 -6.64 -26.84 3.47
N LYS A 142 -7.62 -26.29 2.82
CA LYS A 142 -7.44 -25.37 1.68
C LYS A 142 -7.91 -23.99 2.08
N VAL A 143 -7.07 -23.01 1.81
CA VAL A 143 -7.35 -21.59 2.06
C VAL A 143 -7.24 -20.82 0.76
N LYS A 144 -8.19 -19.93 0.51
CA LYS A 144 -8.20 -19.06 -0.65
C LYS A 144 -8.57 -17.64 -0.24
N VAL A 145 -7.72 -16.67 -0.59
CA VAL A 145 -8.05 -15.25 -0.51
C VAL A 145 -8.65 -14.85 -1.84
N GLU A 146 -9.89 -14.36 -1.84
CA GLU A 146 -10.63 -14.01 -3.06
C GLU A 146 -10.68 -12.50 -3.32
N GLY A 147 -10.55 -11.70 -2.28
CA GLY A 147 -10.62 -10.25 -2.41
C GLY A 147 -9.75 -9.56 -1.37
N VAL A 148 -9.16 -8.46 -1.76
CA VAL A 148 -8.34 -7.59 -0.89
C VAL A 148 -8.68 -6.15 -1.24
N GLY A 149 -8.77 -5.28 -0.23
CA GLY A 149 -8.95 -3.85 -0.45
C GLY A 149 -8.26 -3.03 0.62
N THR A 150 -7.96 -1.78 0.28
CA THR A 150 -7.31 -0.83 1.19
C THR A 150 -7.90 0.57 1.07
N VAL A 151 -7.85 1.30 2.18
CA VAL A 151 -8.07 2.75 2.23
C VAL A 151 -6.92 3.35 3.02
N ALA A 152 -6.13 4.21 2.39
CA ALA A 152 -4.89 4.70 2.96
C ALA A 152 -4.66 6.18 2.68
N ALA A 153 -4.03 6.88 3.65
CA ALA A 153 -3.37 8.14 3.41
C ALA A 153 -2.03 7.90 2.70
N ARG A 154 -1.62 8.86 1.88
CA ARG A 154 -0.42 8.79 1.05
C ARG A 154 0.43 10.04 1.27
N LEU A 155 1.73 9.86 1.50
CA LEU A 155 2.71 10.92 1.67
C LEU A 155 3.90 10.64 0.77
N GLY A 156 4.33 11.66 0.01
CA GLY A 156 5.43 11.47 -0.94
C GLY A 156 6.25 12.72 -1.20
N VAL A 157 7.34 12.51 -1.91
CA VAL A 157 8.21 13.57 -2.44
C VAL A 157 8.27 13.42 -3.95
N ALA A 158 7.94 14.51 -4.64
CA ALA A 158 7.95 14.61 -6.08
C ALA A 158 9.28 15.19 -6.57
N PHE A 159 9.88 14.51 -7.53
CA PHE A 159 11.04 14.96 -8.31
C PHE A 159 10.58 15.05 -9.76
N ASP A 160 10.00 16.19 -10.13
CA ASP A 160 9.36 16.40 -11.42
C ASP A 160 8.35 15.26 -11.75
N ARG A 161 8.67 14.40 -12.68
CA ARG A 161 7.81 13.30 -13.15
C ARG A 161 7.90 12.00 -12.30
N VAL A 162 8.73 11.98 -11.27
CA VAL A 162 8.88 10.84 -10.35
C VAL A 162 8.30 11.19 -9.00
N LEU A 163 7.43 10.35 -8.47
CA LEU A 163 6.89 10.45 -7.11
C LEU A 163 7.29 9.22 -6.31
N LEU A 164 8.07 9.45 -5.24
CA LEU A 164 8.34 8.45 -4.22
C LEU A 164 7.35 8.65 -3.08
N TYR A 165 6.69 7.60 -2.63
CA TYR A 165 5.68 7.73 -1.59
C TYR A 165 5.62 6.54 -0.64
N GLY A 166 5.17 6.85 0.58
CA GLY A 166 4.67 5.89 1.54
C GLY A 166 3.16 6.02 1.71
N LYS A 167 2.49 4.95 2.10
CA LYS A 167 1.08 4.99 2.45
C LYS A 167 0.78 4.14 3.67
N GLY A 168 -0.28 4.49 4.39
CA GLY A 168 -0.73 3.74 5.57
C GLY A 168 -2.21 3.94 5.81
N GLY A 169 -2.87 2.90 6.30
CA GLY A 169 -4.31 2.95 6.49
C GLY A 169 -4.93 1.62 6.90
N GLY A 170 -6.21 1.49 6.60
CA GLY A 170 -6.98 0.27 6.80
C GLY A 170 -6.90 -0.68 5.60
N ALA A 171 -6.96 -1.96 5.89
CA ALA A 171 -7.04 -3.03 4.88
C ALA A 171 -8.11 -4.04 5.26
N TRP A 172 -8.64 -4.73 4.26
CA TRP A 172 -9.52 -5.85 4.44
C TRP A 172 -9.20 -6.96 3.45
N ALA A 173 -9.48 -8.22 3.83
CA ALA A 173 -9.40 -9.38 2.95
C ALA A 173 -10.61 -10.29 3.15
N SER A 174 -11.09 -10.85 2.04
CA SER A 174 -12.15 -11.86 2.03
C SER A 174 -11.55 -13.22 1.77
N ASP A 175 -11.72 -14.12 2.73
CA ASP A 175 -11.14 -15.44 2.76
C ASP A 175 -12.20 -16.51 2.63
N LYS A 176 -11.89 -17.59 1.91
CA LYS A 176 -12.65 -18.85 1.90
C LYS A 176 -11.79 -19.98 2.41
N TYR A 177 -12.38 -20.76 3.28
CA TYR A 177 -11.77 -21.93 3.89
C TYR A 177 -12.55 -23.18 3.48
N SER A 178 -11.86 -24.24 3.13
CA SER A 178 -12.45 -25.53 2.83
C SER A 178 -11.62 -26.63 3.50
N LEU A 179 -12.27 -27.41 4.32
CA LEU A 179 -11.69 -28.59 4.98
C LEU A 179 -12.32 -29.83 4.36
N THR A 180 -11.52 -30.65 3.75
CA THR A 180 -11.97 -31.88 3.07
C THR A 180 -11.24 -33.09 3.67
N SER A 181 -11.99 -34.06 4.17
CA SER A 181 -11.47 -35.35 4.63
C SER A 181 -11.53 -36.40 3.52
N PRO A 182 -10.54 -37.28 3.41
CA PRO A 182 -10.60 -38.44 2.52
C PRO A 182 -11.74 -39.39 2.85
N ASN A 183 -12.22 -39.37 4.09
CA ASN A 183 -13.30 -40.22 4.57
C ASN A 183 -14.51 -39.39 4.97
N ALA A 184 -15.36 -39.09 3.96
CA ALA A 184 -16.55 -38.25 4.14
C ALA A 184 -17.59 -38.82 5.11
N THR A 185 -17.52 -40.11 5.45
CA THR A 185 -18.42 -40.75 6.41
C THR A 185 -18.07 -40.38 7.85
N LEU A 186 -16.79 -40.09 8.11
CA LEU A 186 -16.31 -39.76 9.46
C LEU A 186 -16.18 -38.27 9.73
N LEU A 187 -15.87 -37.49 8.66
CA LEU A 187 -15.74 -36.04 8.74
C LEU A 187 -16.41 -35.39 7.53
N PRO A 188 -17.50 -34.66 7.71
CA PRO A 188 -18.14 -33.91 6.63
C PRO A 188 -17.23 -32.79 6.13
N THR A 189 -17.49 -32.30 4.91
CA THR A 189 -16.78 -31.12 4.36
C THR A 189 -17.26 -29.88 5.06
N PHE A 190 -16.34 -29.10 5.63
CA PHE A 190 -16.62 -27.82 6.25
C PHE A 190 -16.20 -26.69 5.31
N ASN A 191 -17.06 -25.70 5.15
CA ASN A 191 -16.81 -24.49 4.40
C ASN A 191 -17.01 -23.29 5.33
N GLY A 192 -16.12 -22.30 5.22
CA GLY A 192 -16.23 -21.05 5.95
C GLY A 192 -15.83 -19.88 5.04
N SER A 193 -16.49 -18.76 5.20
CA SER A 193 -16.09 -17.50 4.56
C SER A 193 -16.05 -16.42 5.62
N GLU A 194 -15.03 -15.57 5.55
CA GLU A 194 -14.83 -14.49 6.50
C GLU A 194 -14.20 -13.29 5.83
N THR A 195 -14.62 -12.09 6.27
CA THR A 195 -13.94 -10.84 5.92
C THR A 195 -13.19 -10.31 7.13
N LYS A 196 -11.88 -10.21 7.00
CA LYS A 196 -10.96 -9.72 8.04
C LYS A 196 -10.56 -8.29 7.78
N TRP A 197 -10.47 -7.52 8.85
CA TRP A 197 -10.03 -6.13 8.84
C TRP A 197 -8.71 -5.98 9.56
N GLY A 198 -7.90 -5.04 9.11
CA GLY A 198 -6.61 -4.76 9.70
C GLY A 198 -6.04 -3.44 9.27
N TRP A 199 -4.74 -3.30 9.45
CA TRP A 199 -3.98 -2.14 9.01
C TRP A 199 -2.98 -2.53 7.92
N MET A 200 -2.58 -1.53 7.14
CA MET A 200 -1.57 -1.69 6.13
C MET A 200 -0.57 -0.54 6.16
N VAL A 201 0.65 -0.84 5.72
CA VAL A 201 1.66 0.13 5.32
C VAL A 201 2.23 -0.28 3.98
N GLY A 202 2.61 0.70 3.18
CA GLY A 202 3.19 0.43 1.86
C GLY A 202 4.10 1.55 1.41
N ALA A 203 4.85 1.27 0.37
CA ALA A 203 5.69 2.23 -0.32
C ALA A 203 5.67 1.96 -1.81
N GLY A 204 5.88 3.01 -2.60
CA GLY A 204 5.87 2.89 -4.05
C GLY A 204 6.58 4.02 -4.75
N VAL A 205 6.76 3.77 -6.03
CA VAL A 205 7.27 4.74 -7.00
C VAL A 205 6.24 4.89 -8.10
N GLU A 206 5.94 6.12 -8.46
CA GLU A 206 5.04 6.45 -9.56
C GLU A 206 5.76 7.37 -10.53
N TYR A 207 5.68 7.07 -11.82
CA TYR A 207 6.29 7.83 -12.91
C TYR A 207 5.22 8.34 -13.86
N ALA A 208 5.21 9.65 -14.10
CA ALA A 208 4.32 10.29 -15.08
C ALA A 208 4.87 10.08 -16.49
N VAL A 209 4.27 9.13 -17.20
CA VAL A 209 4.69 8.74 -18.57
C VAL A 209 4.26 9.81 -19.57
N TYR A 210 3.01 10.28 -19.46
CA TYR A 210 2.43 11.39 -20.21
C TYR A 210 1.72 12.32 -19.23
N ASP A 211 1.22 13.44 -19.69
CA ASP A 211 0.63 14.49 -18.86
C ASP A 211 -0.48 13.98 -17.92
N ASN A 212 -1.30 13.06 -18.41
CA ASN A 212 -2.42 12.51 -17.65
C ASN A 212 -2.20 11.04 -17.20
N TRP A 213 -1.17 10.37 -17.71
CA TRP A 213 -0.91 8.97 -17.43
C TRP A 213 0.32 8.77 -16.59
N SER A 214 0.20 7.96 -15.56
CA SER A 214 1.33 7.52 -14.76
C SER A 214 1.34 5.99 -14.60
N ALA A 215 2.54 5.44 -14.44
CA ALA A 215 2.76 4.04 -14.09
C ALA A 215 3.33 3.98 -12.68
N LYS A 216 2.87 3.00 -11.88
CA LYS A 216 3.34 2.80 -10.51
C LYS A 216 3.75 1.37 -10.23
N ILE A 217 4.72 1.23 -9.34
CA ILE A 217 5.05 -0.03 -8.67
C ILE A 217 4.97 0.22 -7.18
N GLU A 218 4.33 -0.69 -6.46
CA GLU A 218 3.97 -0.52 -5.07
C GLU A 218 4.11 -1.83 -4.31
N TYR A 219 4.67 -1.76 -3.12
CA TYR A 219 4.69 -2.84 -2.15
C TYR A 219 3.81 -2.49 -0.96
N ASN A 220 2.97 -3.43 -0.53
CA ASN A 220 2.10 -3.30 0.62
C ASN A 220 2.29 -4.46 1.58
N TYR A 221 2.45 -4.14 2.84
CA TYR A 221 2.34 -5.06 3.96
C TYR A 221 1.00 -4.85 4.66
N MET A 222 0.26 -5.92 4.86
CA MET A 222 -1.05 -5.91 5.53
C MET A 222 -1.02 -6.86 6.70
N ASN A 223 -1.47 -6.38 7.87
CA ASN A 223 -1.66 -7.19 9.06
C ASN A 223 -3.15 -7.20 9.42
N LEU A 224 -3.78 -8.33 9.16
CA LEU A 224 -5.20 -8.52 9.39
C LEU A 224 -5.39 -9.10 10.79
N ARG A 225 -6.30 -8.47 11.55
CA ARG A 225 -6.53 -8.84 12.96
C ARG A 225 -6.99 -10.28 13.07
N THR A 226 -6.65 -10.87 14.21
CA THR A 226 -7.18 -12.16 14.63
C THR A 226 -8.69 -12.08 14.73
N SER A 227 -9.37 -13.01 14.07
CA SER A 227 -10.82 -13.16 14.10
C SER A 227 -11.14 -14.57 14.60
N ASN A 228 -12.23 -14.68 15.35
CA ASN A 228 -12.76 -15.96 15.76
C ASN A 228 -13.64 -16.51 14.64
N LEU A 229 -13.14 -17.50 13.92
CA LEU A 229 -13.87 -18.14 12.83
C LEU A 229 -14.70 -19.29 13.39
N GLN A 230 -15.99 -19.28 13.05
CA GLN A 230 -16.90 -20.39 13.34
C GLN A 230 -17.07 -21.21 12.06
N PHE A 231 -16.71 -22.48 12.11
CA PHE A 231 -17.02 -23.45 11.07
C PHE A 231 -18.28 -24.19 11.48
N THR A 232 -19.22 -24.25 10.55
CA THR A 232 -20.47 -25.00 10.74
C THR A 232 -20.50 -26.13 9.71
N ASP A 233 -20.92 -27.31 10.10
CA ASP A 233 -21.23 -28.38 9.16
C ASP A 233 -22.55 -28.08 8.43
N ALA A 234 -22.85 -28.86 7.39
CA ALA A 234 -24.07 -28.67 6.57
C ALA A 234 -25.36 -28.88 7.38
N THR A 235 -25.27 -29.50 8.56
CA THR A 235 -26.39 -29.79 9.47
C THR A 235 -26.50 -28.77 10.60
N GLY A 236 -25.52 -27.88 10.76
CA GLY A 236 -25.47 -26.90 11.86
C GLY A 236 -25.17 -27.50 13.23
N THR A 237 -24.84 -28.77 13.29
CA THR A 237 -24.71 -29.53 14.54
C THR A 237 -23.30 -29.43 15.14
N PHE A 238 -22.29 -29.14 14.31
CA PHE A 238 -20.90 -29.04 14.75
C PHE A 238 -20.40 -27.60 14.58
N LEU A 239 -19.86 -27.02 15.66
CA LEU A 239 -19.28 -25.68 15.69
C LEU A 239 -17.80 -25.80 16.08
N LEU A 240 -16.92 -25.25 15.24
CA LEU A 240 -15.48 -25.16 15.52
C LEU A 240 -15.10 -23.69 15.57
N ASN A 241 -14.52 -23.25 16.69
CA ASN A 241 -13.99 -21.91 16.87
C ASN A 241 -12.47 -21.93 16.81
N THR A 242 -11.86 -21.13 15.95
CA THR A 242 -10.41 -20.94 15.89
C THR A 242 -10.05 -19.47 15.69
N SER A 243 -8.91 -19.07 16.21
CA SER A 243 -8.37 -17.72 16.05
C SER A 243 -7.26 -17.74 14.99
N ILE A 244 -7.42 -16.94 13.93
CA ILE A 244 -6.47 -16.90 12.81
C ILE A 244 -5.90 -15.50 12.65
N GLN A 245 -4.59 -15.36 12.78
CA GLN A 245 -3.85 -14.16 12.43
C GLN A 245 -3.30 -14.29 11.01
N GLN A 246 -3.45 -13.23 10.20
CA GLN A 246 -3.03 -13.25 8.80
C GLN A 246 -2.13 -12.06 8.48
N GLN A 247 -1.03 -12.34 7.80
CA GLN A 247 -0.12 -11.34 7.26
C GLN A 247 -0.02 -11.55 5.75
N LEU A 248 -0.13 -10.46 4.99
CA LEU A 248 -0.04 -10.46 3.54
C LEU A 248 0.99 -9.45 3.07
N HIS A 249 1.81 -9.88 2.12
CA HIS A 249 2.74 -9.05 1.35
C HIS A 249 2.25 -9.02 -0.08
N VAL A 250 2.11 -7.83 -0.64
CA VAL A 250 1.56 -7.65 -1.99
C VAL A 250 2.44 -6.68 -2.76
N VAL A 251 2.86 -7.09 -3.97
CA VAL A 251 3.50 -6.22 -4.95
C VAL A 251 2.53 -5.97 -6.08
N LYS A 252 2.29 -4.71 -6.41
CA LYS A 252 1.37 -4.27 -7.47
C LYS A 252 2.12 -3.42 -8.50
N ALA A 253 1.83 -3.63 -9.77
CA ALA A 253 2.14 -2.72 -10.84
C ALA A 253 0.82 -2.16 -11.39
N GLY A 254 0.75 -0.86 -11.61
CA GLY A 254 -0.49 -0.22 -12.00
C GLY A 254 -0.29 0.97 -12.92
N ILE A 255 -1.38 1.37 -13.56
CA ILE A 255 -1.46 2.55 -14.41
C ILE A 255 -2.59 3.42 -13.88
N ASN A 256 -2.33 4.73 -13.75
CA ASN A 256 -3.32 5.73 -13.35
C ASN A 256 -3.58 6.71 -14.48
N TYR A 257 -4.82 7.08 -14.64
CA TYR A 257 -5.23 8.24 -15.40
C TYR A 257 -5.64 9.35 -14.44
N ARG A 258 -4.97 10.51 -14.55
CA ARG A 258 -5.26 11.69 -13.75
C ARG A 258 -6.22 12.59 -14.46
N TRP A 259 -7.25 13.02 -13.75
CA TRP A 259 -8.23 13.95 -14.24
C TRP A 259 -8.24 15.20 -13.38
N GLY A 260 -8.08 16.35 -14.02
CA GLY A 260 -8.27 17.65 -13.40
C GLY A 260 -6.97 18.38 -13.05
N TRP A 261 -7.05 19.68 -13.25
CA TRP A 261 -6.17 20.80 -12.88
C TRP A 261 -4.87 20.89 -13.67
N ALA A 262 -4.91 21.86 -14.60
CA ALA A 262 -3.76 22.25 -15.39
C ALA A 262 -2.55 22.57 -14.49
N PRO A 263 -1.32 22.36 -15.00
CA PRO A 263 -0.12 22.75 -14.29
C PRO A 263 -0.20 24.22 -13.88
N VAL A 264 0.04 24.50 -12.61
CA VAL A 264 0.11 25.88 -12.13
C VAL A 264 1.38 26.48 -12.71
N GLY A 265 1.20 27.29 -13.75
CA GLY A 265 2.30 28.10 -14.30
C GLY A 265 2.75 29.09 -13.24
N VAL A 266 3.92 28.88 -12.67
CA VAL A 266 4.58 29.89 -11.83
C VAL A 266 5.20 30.89 -12.78
N ARG A 267 4.66 32.10 -12.82
CA ARG A 267 5.32 33.25 -13.44
C ARG A 267 6.40 33.74 -12.47
N TYR A 268 7.64 33.74 -12.86
CA TYR A 268 8.71 34.50 -12.23
C TYR A 268 8.94 35.77 -13.05
#